data_45333d3e37fb83ba21976999e31eb718
#
_entry.id   45333d3e37fb83ba21976999e31eb718
#
_cell.length_a   1.000
_cell.length_b   1.000
_cell.length_c   1.000
_cell.angle_alpha   90.00
_cell.angle_beta   90.00
_cell.angle_gamma   90.00
#
_symmetry.space_group_name_H-M   'P 1'
#
loop_
_entity.id
_entity.type
_entity.pdbx_description
1 polymer ?
#
loop_
_entity_poly.entity_id
_entity_poly.type
_entity_poly.pdbx_seq_one_letter_code
_entity_poly.pdbx_strand_id
1 'polypeptide(L)'
;MITDSFDNSDVFISPERLYPRNSGTLDVCIGIFSHKVMNELISSGVLTELPMEKAPGSASGKHAVYRYKDTSIGIYQNEVGAVGASGLIEEISVIFGVKKFIIFGSCGALVQIPEGDCIIHIVLDELFTSWIEWNHSFFTLFTKYC
;
A
#
# COMPACT_ATOMS: atom_id res chain seq x y z
N MET A 1 18.23 -23.14 7.92
CA MET A 1 17.05 -22.34 7.54
C MET A 1 17.55 -21.19 6.66
N ILE A 2 16.81 -20.72 5.68
CA ILE A 2 17.27 -19.65 4.76
C ILE A 2 17.66 -18.38 5.52
N THR A 3 17.06 -18.17 6.69
CA THR A 3 17.31 -17.01 7.56
C THR A 3 18.64 -17.04 8.32
N ASP A 4 19.34 -18.18 8.37
CA ASP A 4 20.58 -18.32 9.15
C ASP A 4 21.79 -17.66 8.46
N SER A 5 21.65 -17.27 7.19
CA SER A 5 22.66 -16.58 6.38
C SER A 5 22.30 -15.15 6.03
N PHE A 6 21.34 -14.55 6.77
CA PHE A 6 20.92 -13.19 6.48
C PHE A 6 22.03 -12.20 6.85
N ASP A 7 22.48 -11.44 5.86
CA ASP A 7 23.49 -10.41 6.02
C ASP A 7 22.82 -9.07 6.36
N ASN A 8 23.17 -8.49 7.51
CA ASN A 8 22.73 -7.18 7.97
C ASN A 8 23.52 -6.02 7.35
N SER A 9 24.23 -6.26 6.23
CA SER A 9 24.91 -5.18 5.52
C SER A 9 23.91 -4.18 4.92
N ASP A 10 24.39 -2.97 4.68
CA ASP A 10 23.58 -1.91 4.05
C ASP A 10 22.97 -2.38 2.73
N VAL A 11 21.69 -2.16 2.56
CA VAL A 11 20.96 -2.48 1.32
C VAL A 11 21.53 -1.64 0.17
N PHE A 12 21.98 -2.32 -0.90
CA PHE A 12 22.55 -1.65 -2.06
C PHE A 12 21.54 -0.79 -2.83
N ILE A 13 20.30 -1.31 -2.95
CA ILE A 13 19.16 -0.59 -3.57
C ILE A 13 18.11 -0.39 -2.50
N SER A 14 17.82 0.87 -2.15
CA SER A 14 16.74 1.22 -1.26
C SER A 14 15.82 2.26 -1.91
N PRO A 15 14.51 2.27 -1.59
CA PRO A 15 13.59 3.26 -2.11
C PRO A 15 14.03 4.70 -1.82
N GLU A 16 14.68 4.96 -0.69
CA GLU A 16 15.19 6.29 -0.30
C GLU A 16 16.25 6.82 -1.26
N ARG A 17 17.01 5.92 -1.89
CA ARG A 17 18.02 6.29 -2.90
C ARG A 17 17.42 6.46 -4.29
N LEU A 18 16.27 5.87 -4.54
CA LEU A 18 15.63 5.82 -5.86
C LEU A 18 14.59 6.91 -6.06
N TYR A 19 13.90 7.30 -4.98
CA TYR A 19 12.75 8.20 -5.04
C TYR A 19 13.00 9.48 -4.27
N PRO A 20 12.84 10.64 -4.90
CA PRO A 20 12.84 11.92 -4.19
C PRO A 20 11.58 12.01 -3.32
N ARG A 21 11.74 12.48 -2.09
CA ARG A 21 10.62 12.72 -1.19
C ARG A 21 9.75 13.87 -1.73
N ASN A 22 8.45 13.62 -1.85
CA ASN A 22 7.50 14.66 -2.20
C ASN A 22 7.26 15.59 -1.00
N SER A 23 6.99 16.86 -1.28
CA SER A 23 6.64 17.86 -0.25
C SER A 23 5.26 17.66 0.37
N GLY A 24 4.39 16.90 -0.29
CA GLY A 24 3.06 16.56 0.22
C GLY A 24 3.12 15.38 1.17
N THR A 25 2.81 15.59 2.43
CA THR A 25 2.68 14.50 3.42
C THR A 25 1.28 13.90 3.38
N LEU A 26 1.23 12.58 3.46
CA LEU A 26 -0.02 11.83 3.66
C LEU A 26 0.08 11.11 5.01
N ASP A 27 -1.00 11.12 5.79
CA ASP A 27 -1.04 10.45 7.09
C ASP A 27 -1.31 8.95 6.95
N VAL A 28 -2.16 8.60 5.97
CA VAL A 28 -2.55 7.23 5.69
C VAL A 28 -2.74 7.02 4.20
N CYS A 29 -2.38 5.84 3.70
CA CYS A 29 -2.70 5.42 2.34
C CYS A 29 -3.57 4.18 2.32
N ILE A 30 -4.53 4.17 1.39
CA ILE A 30 -5.44 3.06 1.14
C ILE A 30 -5.09 2.42 -0.19
N GLY A 31 -4.65 1.18 -0.16
CA GLY A 31 -4.38 0.38 -1.36
C GLY A 31 -5.63 -0.39 -1.77
N ILE A 32 -6.11 -0.21 -2.98
CA ILE A 32 -7.31 -0.84 -3.53
C ILE A 32 -6.92 -1.78 -4.66
N PHE A 33 -7.35 -3.04 -4.62
CA PHE A 33 -7.06 -4.01 -5.69
C PHE A 33 -8.02 -3.89 -6.89
N SER A 34 -9.24 -3.41 -6.68
CA SER A 34 -10.25 -3.37 -7.72
C SER A 34 -10.09 -2.16 -8.64
N HIS A 35 -9.73 -2.41 -9.91
CA HIS A 35 -9.71 -1.37 -10.95
C HIS A 35 -11.07 -0.70 -11.14
N LYS A 36 -12.16 -1.46 -10.98
CA LYS A 36 -13.52 -0.91 -11.11
C LYS A 36 -13.78 0.15 -10.04
N VAL A 37 -13.48 -0.18 -8.78
CA VAL A 37 -13.65 0.77 -7.67
C VAL A 37 -12.76 2.00 -7.85
N MET A 38 -11.50 1.78 -8.26
CA MET A 38 -10.57 2.88 -8.49
C MET A 38 -11.08 3.82 -9.59
N ASN A 39 -11.56 3.28 -10.72
CA ASN A 39 -12.11 4.07 -11.82
C ASN A 39 -13.38 4.83 -11.41
N GLU A 40 -14.25 4.22 -10.61
CA GLU A 40 -15.44 4.89 -10.07
C GLU A 40 -15.05 6.07 -9.15
N LEU A 41 -14.06 5.90 -8.29
CA LEU A 41 -13.57 6.97 -7.42
C LEU A 41 -12.94 8.12 -8.24
N ILE A 42 -12.15 7.82 -9.26
CA ILE A 42 -11.58 8.83 -10.15
C ILE A 42 -12.69 9.57 -10.89
N SER A 43 -13.65 8.84 -11.48
CA SER A 43 -14.76 9.42 -12.25
C SER A 43 -15.70 10.26 -11.41
N SER A 44 -15.83 9.97 -10.12
CA SER A 44 -16.66 10.77 -9.21
C SER A 44 -16.05 12.13 -8.86
N GLY A 45 -14.80 12.39 -9.25
CA GLY A 45 -14.11 13.65 -8.97
C GLY A 45 -13.69 13.85 -7.52
N VAL A 46 -13.76 12.81 -6.68
CA VAL A 46 -13.34 12.89 -5.27
C VAL A 46 -11.83 12.68 -5.08
N LEU A 47 -11.14 12.26 -6.14
CA LEU A 47 -9.72 12.01 -6.15
C LEU A 47 -8.98 13.08 -6.95
N THR A 48 -7.89 13.60 -6.39
CA THR A 48 -6.95 14.47 -7.09
C THR A 48 -5.60 13.76 -7.18
N GLU A 49 -5.10 13.57 -8.39
CA GLU A 49 -3.81 12.97 -8.62
C GLU A 49 -2.69 13.83 -8.01
N LEU A 50 -1.80 13.22 -7.26
CA LEU A 50 -0.68 13.90 -6.66
C LEU A 50 0.49 13.94 -7.65
N PRO A 51 1.08 15.13 -7.91
CA PRO A 51 2.24 15.22 -8.76
C PRO A 51 3.43 14.52 -8.12
N MET A 52 4.18 13.76 -8.91
CA MET A 52 5.38 13.06 -8.49
C MET A 52 6.47 13.24 -9.53
N GLU A 53 7.68 13.54 -9.10
CA GLU A 53 8.84 13.60 -9.98
C GLU A 53 9.15 12.21 -10.56
N LYS A 54 9.05 11.20 -9.72
CA LYS A 54 9.19 9.80 -10.09
C LYS A 54 8.06 8.99 -9.44
N ALA A 55 7.20 8.42 -10.27
CA ALA A 55 6.10 7.58 -9.79
C ALA A 55 6.60 6.23 -9.29
N PRO A 56 5.94 5.63 -8.28
CA PRO A 56 6.16 4.25 -7.91
C PRO A 56 6.05 3.35 -9.14
N GLY A 57 6.94 2.39 -9.24
CA GLY A 57 7.03 1.53 -10.41
C GLY A 57 7.00 0.06 -10.04
N SER A 58 6.29 -0.70 -10.86
CA SER A 58 6.27 -2.14 -10.80
C SER A 58 6.43 -2.74 -12.20
N ALA A 59 6.41 -4.05 -12.29
CA ALA A 59 6.41 -4.76 -13.56
C ALA A 59 5.18 -4.41 -14.44
N SER A 60 4.07 -4.00 -13.84
CA SER A 60 2.86 -3.57 -14.55
C SER A 60 2.84 -2.09 -14.96
N GLY A 61 3.83 -1.30 -14.53
CA GLY A 61 3.97 0.09 -14.96
C GLY A 61 4.09 1.08 -13.81
N LYS A 62 3.75 2.33 -14.09
CA LYS A 62 3.77 3.42 -13.11
C LYS A 62 2.44 3.49 -12.37
N HIS A 63 2.49 3.68 -11.06
CA HIS A 63 1.31 3.83 -10.21
C HIS A 63 1.09 5.28 -9.84
N ALA A 64 -0.11 5.77 -10.10
CA ALA A 64 -0.54 7.08 -9.61
C ALA A 64 -1.03 6.97 -8.16
N VAL A 65 -0.73 7.99 -7.39
CA VAL A 65 -1.24 8.17 -6.02
C VAL A 65 -2.17 9.37 -6.02
N TYR A 66 -3.33 9.21 -5.45
CA TYR A 66 -4.37 10.22 -5.41
C TYR A 66 -4.61 10.68 -3.98
N ARG A 67 -4.96 11.95 -3.82
CA ARG A 67 -5.48 12.48 -2.56
C ARG A 67 -7.01 12.41 -2.58
N TYR A 68 -7.59 11.95 -1.49
CA TYR A 68 -9.04 11.98 -1.31
C TYR A 68 -9.48 13.35 -0.83
N LYS A 69 -10.15 14.11 -1.71
CA LYS A 69 -10.61 15.49 -1.43
C LYS A 69 -9.48 16.34 -0.82
N ASP A 70 -9.79 17.18 0.17
CA ASP A 70 -8.83 18.04 0.88
C ASP A 70 -8.31 17.39 2.18
N THR A 71 -8.15 16.06 2.17
CA THR A 71 -7.67 15.30 3.33
C THR A 71 -6.21 14.90 3.19
N SER A 72 -5.61 14.36 4.26
CA SER A 72 -4.29 13.71 4.23
C SER A 72 -4.37 12.21 3.91
N ILE A 73 -5.48 11.76 3.32
CA ILE A 73 -5.68 10.36 2.92
C ILE A 73 -5.25 10.18 1.46
N GLY A 74 -4.28 9.30 1.26
CA GLY A 74 -3.86 8.82 -0.05
C GLY A 74 -4.64 7.59 -0.49
N ILE A 75 -4.88 7.46 -1.78
CA ILE A 75 -5.50 6.27 -2.39
C ILE A 75 -4.67 5.87 -3.61
N TYR A 76 -4.39 4.59 -3.74
CA TYR A 76 -3.66 4.07 -4.89
C TYR A 76 -4.18 2.69 -5.30
N GLN A 77 -3.96 2.36 -6.58
CA GLN A 77 -4.21 1.02 -7.10
C GLN A 77 -3.11 0.09 -6.62
N ASN A 78 -3.47 -0.91 -5.82
CA ASN A 78 -2.50 -1.89 -5.35
C ASN A 78 -2.30 -3.02 -6.37
N GLU A 79 -1.14 -3.66 -6.31
CA GLU A 79 -0.84 -4.84 -7.11
C GLU A 79 -1.29 -6.13 -6.43
N VAL A 80 -1.65 -7.11 -7.26
CA VAL A 80 -1.97 -8.45 -6.77
C VAL A 80 -0.68 -9.22 -6.49
N GLY A 81 -0.60 -9.76 -5.30
CA GLY A 81 0.56 -10.54 -4.82
C GLY A 81 1.42 -9.77 -3.83
N ALA A 82 1.97 -10.50 -2.86
CA ALA A 82 2.70 -9.93 -1.73
C ALA A 82 3.90 -9.08 -2.16
N VAL A 83 4.66 -9.53 -3.13
CA VAL A 83 5.89 -8.84 -3.59
C VAL A 83 5.57 -7.49 -4.23
N GLY A 84 4.58 -7.45 -5.15
CA GLY A 84 4.18 -6.20 -5.79
C GLY A 84 3.56 -5.22 -4.80
N ALA A 85 2.69 -5.73 -3.93
CA ALA A 85 2.03 -4.91 -2.92
C ALA A 85 3.03 -4.32 -1.91
N SER A 86 3.99 -5.10 -1.42
CA SER A 86 5.01 -4.62 -0.47
C SER A 86 5.93 -3.59 -1.11
N GLY A 87 6.38 -3.82 -2.33
CA GLY A 87 7.22 -2.85 -3.05
C GLY A 87 6.54 -1.49 -3.21
N LEU A 88 5.25 -1.47 -3.61
CA LEU A 88 4.49 -0.22 -3.71
C LEU A 88 4.35 0.50 -2.37
N ILE A 89 4.14 -0.23 -1.29
CA ILE A 89 4.03 0.33 0.05
C ILE A 89 5.34 1.02 0.46
N GLU A 90 6.47 0.36 0.24
CA GLU A 90 7.80 0.94 0.52
C GLU A 90 8.04 2.23 -0.28
N GLU A 91 7.79 2.18 -1.58
CA GLU A 91 8.01 3.33 -2.46
C GLU A 91 7.09 4.52 -2.09
N ILE A 92 5.79 4.27 -1.89
CA ILE A 92 4.83 5.30 -1.49
C ILE A 92 5.17 5.87 -0.11
N SER A 93 5.63 5.01 0.80
CA SER A 93 6.08 5.44 2.13
C SER A 93 7.23 6.45 2.04
N VAL A 94 8.23 6.17 1.21
CA VAL A 94 9.38 7.07 1.00
C VAL A 94 8.96 8.36 0.31
N ILE A 95 8.18 8.26 -0.76
CA ILE A 95 7.77 9.43 -1.55
C ILE A 95 6.93 10.41 -0.72
N PHE A 96 5.94 9.91 0.02
CA PHE A 96 4.96 10.76 0.72
C PHE A 96 5.12 10.78 2.25
N GLY A 97 6.08 10.04 2.81
CA GLY A 97 6.28 9.96 4.26
C GLY A 97 5.18 9.21 5.00
N VAL A 98 4.42 8.38 4.31
CA VAL A 98 3.28 7.62 4.86
C VAL A 98 3.79 6.54 5.82
N LYS A 99 3.15 6.44 6.99
CA LYS A 99 3.46 5.42 7.99
C LYS A 99 2.30 4.46 8.30
N LYS A 100 1.14 4.71 7.72
CA LYS A 100 -0.06 3.90 7.95
C LYS A 100 -0.66 3.50 6.63
N PHE A 101 -0.88 2.20 6.45
CA PHE A 101 -1.48 1.66 5.25
C PHE A 101 -2.71 0.83 5.59
N ILE A 102 -3.75 0.97 4.79
CA ILE A 102 -4.94 0.13 4.82
C ILE A 102 -5.01 -0.55 3.46
N ILE A 103 -4.98 -1.88 3.45
CA ILE A 103 -5.18 -2.64 2.22
C ILE A 103 -6.63 -3.09 2.17
N PHE A 104 -7.33 -2.64 1.14
CA PHE A 104 -8.76 -2.92 0.95
C PHE A 104 -8.97 -3.83 -0.26
N GLY A 105 -9.63 -4.96 -0.03
CA GLY A 105 -9.89 -5.93 -1.08
C GLY A 105 -11.03 -6.87 -0.75
N SER A 106 -11.31 -7.78 -1.67
CA SER A 106 -12.24 -8.88 -1.47
C SER A 106 -11.50 -10.20 -1.42
N CYS A 107 -12.00 -11.15 -0.64
CA CYS A 107 -11.46 -12.50 -0.59
C CYS A 107 -12.60 -13.55 -0.60
N GLY A 108 -12.25 -14.76 -1.00
CA GLY A 108 -13.13 -15.93 -0.81
C GLY A 108 -13.18 -16.31 0.66
N ALA A 109 -14.37 -16.60 1.19
CA ALA A 109 -14.53 -17.10 2.54
C ALA A 109 -14.58 -18.62 2.53
N LEU A 110 -13.82 -19.26 3.43
CA LEU A 110 -13.83 -20.71 3.65
C LEU A 110 -14.96 -21.15 4.58
N VAL A 111 -15.61 -20.19 5.24
CA VAL A 111 -16.75 -20.40 6.13
C VAL A 111 -17.89 -19.47 5.72
N GLN A 112 -19.12 -19.79 6.09
CA GLN A 112 -20.23 -18.86 5.87
C GLN A 112 -20.06 -17.61 6.75
N ILE A 113 -19.94 -16.46 6.07
CA ILE A 113 -19.91 -15.14 6.69
C ILE A 113 -21.14 -14.38 6.16
N PRO A 114 -21.89 -13.64 6.99
CA PRO A 114 -22.97 -12.79 6.52
C PRO A 114 -22.53 -11.87 5.38
N GLU A 115 -23.43 -11.61 4.44
CA GLU A 115 -23.17 -10.70 3.34
C GLU A 115 -22.97 -9.26 3.89
N GLY A 116 -21.92 -8.59 3.45
CA GLY A 116 -21.58 -7.24 3.90
C GLY A 116 -20.68 -7.18 5.13
N ASP A 117 -20.35 -8.30 5.76
CA ASP A 117 -19.38 -8.30 6.85
C ASP A 117 -17.94 -8.06 6.34
N CYS A 118 -17.19 -7.35 7.14
CA CYS A 118 -15.77 -7.10 6.91
C CYS A 118 -14.91 -7.93 7.87
N ILE A 119 -13.88 -8.55 7.35
CA ILE A 119 -12.82 -9.16 8.16
C ILE A 119 -11.67 -8.16 8.22
N ILE A 120 -11.33 -7.72 9.43
CA ILE A 120 -10.16 -6.90 9.67
C ILE A 120 -9.03 -7.83 10.12
N HIS A 121 -8.01 -7.95 9.31
CA HIS A 121 -6.78 -8.64 9.68
C HIS A 121 -5.73 -7.59 10.02
N ILE A 122 -5.31 -7.54 11.28
CA ILE A 122 -4.24 -6.67 11.73
C ILE A 122 -2.96 -7.51 11.62
N VAL A 123 -2.09 -7.16 10.70
CA VAL A 123 -0.75 -7.74 10.61
C VAL A 123 0.16 -6.89 11.47
N LEU A 124 0.41 -7.35 12.70
CA LEU A 124 1.51 -6.87 13.51
C LEU A 124 2.69 -7.77 13.15
N ASP A 125 3.48 -7.38 12.17
CA ASP A 125 4.56 -8.22 11.70
C ASP A 125 5.87 -7.86 12.38
N GLU A 126 6.20 -8.57 13.45
CA GLU A 126 7.54 -8.53 14.05
C GLU A 126 8.60 -9.11 13.10
N LEU A 127 8.23 -9.94 12.12
CA LEU A 127 9.13 -10.49 11.11
C LEU A 127 9.48 -9.45 10.03
N PHE A 128 8.59 -8.52 9.73
CA PHE A 128 8.88 -7.39 8.85
C PHE A 128 9.72 -6.32 9.54
N THR A 129 9.60 -6.16 10.85
CA THR A 129 10.40 -5.18 11.62
C THR A 129 11.87 -5.55 11.72
N SER A 130 12.24 -6.82 11.54
CA SER A 130 13.64 -7.21 11.49
C SER A 130 14.33 -6.91 10.15
N TRP A 131 13.55 -6.63 9.11
CA TRP A 131 14.06 -6.28 7.77
C TRP A 131 14.17 -4.78 7.54
N ILE A 132 13.31 -4.02 8.20
CA ILE A 132 13.27 -2.57 8.09
C ILE A 132 12.92 -2.07 9.50
N GLU A 133 13.68 -1.15 10.07
CA GLU A 133 13.34 -0.41 11.29
C GLU A 133 12.10 0.48 11.07
N TRP A 134 11.01 -0.11 10.60
CA TRP A 134 9.84 0.59 10.13
C TRP A 134 8.69 0.40 11.12
N ASN A 135 8.42 1.41 11.88
CA ASN A 135 7.25 1.54 12.75
C ASN A 135 5.97 1.73 11.91
N HIS A 136 5.59 0.74 11.09
CA HIS A 136 4.38 0.81 10.29
C HIS A 136 3.30 -0.14 10.82
N SER A 137 2.10 0.41 10.98
CA SER A 137 0.92 -0.40 11.30
C SER A 137 0.17 -0.72 10.01
N PHE A 138 0.00 -2.00 9.72
CA PHE A 138 -0.79 -2.48 8.60
C PHE A 138 -2.17 -2.90 9.04
N PHE A 139 -3.18 -2.44 8.31
CA PHE A 139 -4.53 -2.93 8.43
C PHE A 139 -4.96 -3.50 7.07
N THR A 140 -5.31 -4.76 7.03
CA THR A 140 -5.90 -5.38 5.84
C THR A 140 -7.39 -5.56 6.07
N LEU A 141 -8.19 -4.91 5.24
CA LEU A 141 -9.64 -5.01 5.28
C LEU A 141 -10.11 -5.84 4.09
N PHE A 142 -10.73 -6.97 4.34
CA PHE A 142 -11.36 -7.78 3.32
C PHE A 142 -12.87 -7.74 3.44
N THR A 143 -13.56 -7.50 2.33
CA THR A 143 -15.00 -7.65 2.24
C THR A 143 -15.34 -8.90 1.40
N LYS A 144 -16.37 -9.64 1.78
CA LYS A 144 -16.90 -10.72 0.97
C LYS A 144 -17.77 -10.12 -0.12
N TYR A 145 -17.42 -10.42 -1.38
CA TYR A 145 -18.37 -10.30 -2.50
C TYR A 145 -18.90 -11.68 -2.85
N CYS A 146 -20.22 -11.82 -2.88
CA CYS A 146 -20.90 -12.94 -3.51
C CYS A 146 -21.24 -12.55 -4.96
#